data_025ccf6cbf0591c3bdb8fc59c6704fcf
#
_entry.id   025ccf6cbf0591c3bdb8fc59c6704fcf
#
_cell.length_a   1.000
_cell.length_b   1.000
_cell.length_c   1.000
_cell.angle_alpha   90.00
_cell.angle_beta   90.00
_cell.angle_gamma   90.00
#
_symmetry.space_group_name_H-M   'P 1'
#
loop_
_entity.id
_entity.type
_entity.pdbx_description
1 polymer ?
#
loop_
_entity_poly.entity_id
_entity_poly.type
_entity_poly.pdbx_seq_one_letter_code
_entity_poly.pdbx_strand_id
1 'polypeptide(L)'
;MSYTDEDIKKMPTYVLERYAAVLIGLETFDDFPVHAVHTYDTPTSFRVWQPTVDYLAARELQAEAIKKDKVGYVICLLKLMWWVDIEEDFRLTLEGAADLLKADPKKITKASVLILNKGGRGK
;
A
#
# COMPACT_ATOMS: atom_id res chain seq x y z
N MET A 1 -10.36 -14.76 0.57
CA MET A 1 -11.20 -13.74 1.23
C MET A 1 -10.85 -12.36 0.70
N SER A 2 -11.85 -11.56 0.43
CA SER A 2 -11.61 -10.21 -0.07
C SER A 2 -12.14 -9.17 0.92
N TYR A 3 -11.52 -8.02 0.90
CA TYR A 3 -11.89 -6.89 1.75
C TYR A 3 -12.46 -5.77 0.90
N THR A 4 -13.38 -5.00 1.47
CA THR A 4 -13.88 -3.80 0.81
C THR A 4 -12.91 -2.64 1.04
N ASP A 5 -13.09 -1.57 0.28
CA ASP A 5 -12.27 -0.37 0.49
C ASP A 5 -12.43 0.17 1.91
N GLU A 6 -13.67 0.13 2.44
CA GLU A 6 -13.91 0.59 3.82
C GLU A 6 -13.17 -0.28 4.84
N ASP A 7 -13.15 -1.59 4.62
CA ASP A 7 -12.40 -2.49 5.48
C ASP A 7 -10.93 -2.13 5.50
N ILE A 8 -10.37 -1.86 4.32
CA ILE A 8 -8.94 -1.53 4.20
C ILE A 8 -8.63 -0.20 4.90
N LYS A 9 -9.49 0.80 4.75
CA LYS A 9 -9.28 2.09 5.37
C LYS A 9 -9.27 2.01 6.90
N LYS A 10 -10.00 1.06 7.47
CA LYS A 10 -10.12 0.89 8.92
C LYS A 10 -9.19 -0.18 9.47
N MET A 11 -8.45 -0.85 8.62
CA MET A 11 -7.63 -1.99 8.99
C MET A 11 -6.52 -1.59 9.96
N PRO A 12 -6.31 -2.35 11.04
CA PRO A 12 -5.14 -2.11 11.90
C PRO A 12 -3.85 -2.28 11.11
N THR A 13 -2.81 -1.58 11.54
CA THR A 13 -1.53 -1.55 10.83
C THR A 13 -1.00 -2.94 10.52
N TYR A 14 -0.97 -3.81 11.52
CA TYR A 14 -0.44 -5.16 11.33
C TYR A 14 -1.24 -5.95 10.29
N VAL A 15 -2.56 -5.87 10.34
CA VAL A 15 -3.43 -6.58 9.40
C VAL A 15 -3.24 -6.02 7.99
N LEU A 16 -3.13 -4.70 7.87
CA LEU A 16 -2.89 -4.05 6.59
C LEU A 16 -1.58 -4.53 5.96
N GLU A 17 -0.52 -4.59 6.75
CA GLU A 17 0.77 -5.05 6.25
C GLU A 17 0.74 -6.51 5.80
N ARG A 18 0.05 -7.37 6.56
CA ARG A 18 -0.10 -8.77 6.17
C ARG A 18 -0.86 -8.90 4.86
N TYR A 19 -1.95 -8.16 4.74
CA TYR A 19 -2.74 -8.20 3.51
C TYR A 19 -1.94 -7.67 2.32
N ALA A 20 -1.18 -6.59 2.53
CA ALA A 20 -0.31 -6.04 1.50
C ALA A 20 0.69 -7.09 1.00
N ALA A 21 1.31 -7.81 1.92
CA ALA A 21 2.27 -8.86 1.56
C ALA A 21 1.61 -9.94 0.71
N VAL A 22 0.41 -10.35 1.08
CA VAL A 22 -0.34 -11.35 0.31
C VAL A 22 -0.61 -10.85 -1.10
N LEU A 23 -1.00 -9.59 -1.24
CA LEU A 23 -1.37 -9.04 -2.54
C LEU A 23 -0.19 -8.99 -3.52
N ILE A 24 1.02 -8.81 -3.04
CA ILE A 24 2.20 -8.80 -3.91
C ILE A 24 2.96 -10.12 -3.91
N GLY A 25 2.39 -11.15 -3.27
CA GLY A 25 2.93 -12.49 -3.37
C GLY A 25 4.15 -12.77 -2.49
N LEU A 26 4.34 -11.98 -1.45
CA LEU A 26 5.44 -12.24 -0.52
C LEU A 26 5.11 -13.42 0.39
N GLU A 27 6.11 -14.25 0.61
CA GLU A 27 6.02 -15.34 1.56
C GLU A 27 6.30 -14.76 2.95
N THR A 28 5.34 -14.90 3.87
CA THR A 28 5.43 -14.26 5.17
C THR A 28 5.23 -15.25 6.30
N PHE A 29 5.69 -14.86 7.48
CA PHE A 29 5.40 -15.59 8.72
C PHE A 29 5.31 -14.58 9.87
N ASP A 30 4.66 -14.99 10.94
CA ASP A 30 4.47 -14.15 12.12
C ASP A 30 5.55 -14.41 13.14
N ASP A 31 6.02 -13.35 13.77
CA ASP A 31 6.97 -13.43 14.86
C ASP A 31 6.26 -13.06 16.16
N PHE A 32 5.86 -14.08 16.90
CA PHE A 32 5.22 -13.90 18.18
C PHE A 32 6.23 -13.49 19.24
N PRO A 33 5.86 -12.62 20.17
CA PRO A 33 4.56 -11.92 20.33
C PRO A 33 4.53 -10.53 19.67
N VAL A 34 5.51 -10.22 18.85
CA VAL A 34 5.72 -8.87 18.34
C VAL A 34 4.68 -8.47 17.29
N HIS A 35 4.03 -9.43 16.66
CA HIS A 35 3.04 -9.18 15.61
C HIS A 35 3.62 -8.36 14.46
N ALA A 36 4.84 -8.64 14.07
CA ALA A 36 5.46 -8.02 12.91
C ALA A 36 5.42 -9.00 11.73
N VAL A 37 5.25 -8.45 10.54
CA VAL A 37 5.31 -9.25 9.32
C VAL A 37 6.77 -9.46 8.95
N HIS A 38 7.13 -10.69 8.71
CA HIS A 38 8.47 -11.06 8.24
C HIS A 38 8.38 -11.65 6.84
N THR A 39 9.35 -11.37 6.02
CA THR A 39 9.44 -11.95 4.69
C THR A 39 10.87 -12.45 4.45
N TYR A 40 11.01 -13.40 3.54
CA TYR A 40 12.32 -13.96 3.23
C TYR A 40 13.04 -13.10 2.19
N ASP A 41 14.31 -12.80 2.46
CA ASP A 41 15.19 -12.18 1.47
C ASP A 41 15.86 -13.26 0.61
N THR A 42 16.24 -14.35 1.26
CA THR A 42 16.81 -15.53 0.60
C THR A 42 16.18 -16.76 1.25
N PRO A 43 16.43 -17.96 0.74
CA PRO A 43 15.89 -19.18 1.38
C PRO A 43 16.32 -19.36 2.84
N THR A 44 17.41 -18.71 3.26
CA THR A 44 17.94 -18.89 4.61
C THR A 44 17.95 -17.63 5.45
N SER A 45 17.52 -16.50 4.92
CA SER A 45 17.47 -15.25 5.67
C SER A 45 16.16 -14.55 5.49
N PHE A 46 15.79 -13.76 6.49
CA PHE A 46 14.52 -13.04 6.48
C PHE A 46 14.69 -11.66 7.10
N ARG A 47 13.70 -10.80 6.89
CA ARG A 47 13.69 -9.45 7.44
C ARG A 47 12.30 -9.09 7.87
N VAL A 48 12.21 -8.10 8.75
CA VAL A 48 10.93 -7.50 9.09
C VAL A 48 10.48 -6.66 7.91
N TRP A 49 9.21 -6.77 7.55
CA TRP A 49 8.66 -6.04 6.42
C TRP A 49 7.50 -5.18 6.91
N GLN A 50 7.75 -3.89 7.06
CA GLN A 50 6.79 -2.95 7.65
C GLN A 50 6.60 -1.73 6.76
N PRO A 51 5.84 -1.87 5.67
CA PRO A 51 5.67 -0.77 4.71
C PRO A 51 4.97 0.45 5.31
N THR A 52 4.29 0.31 6.44
CA THR A 52 3.65 1.47 7.07
C THR A 52 4.63 2.40 7.74
N VAL A 53 5.87 1.96 8.00
CA VAL A 53 6.90 2.78 8.62
C VAL A 53 8.21 2.82 7.83
N ASP A 54 8.41 1.89 6.93
CA ASP A 54 9.64 1.77 6.16
C ASP A 54 9.41 2.17 4.71
N TYR A 55 10.05 3.26 4.27
CA TYR A 55 9.89 3.74 2.91
C TYR A 55 10.30 2.74 1.84
N LEU A 56 11.32 1.94 2.09
CA LEU A 56 11.74 0.94 1.10
C LEU A 56 10.63 -0.08 0.87
N ALA A 57 10.05 -0.59 1.94
CA ALA A 57 8.95 -1.54 1.82
C ALA A 57 7.71 -0.88 1.20
N ALA A 58 7.42 0.38 1.58
CA ALA A 58 6.31 1.12 0.99
C ALA A 58 6.50 1.31 -0.52
N ARG A 59 7.73 1.58 -0.95
CA ARG A 59 8.01 1.75 -2.38
C ARG A 59 7.87 0.46 -3.16
N GLU A 60 8.15 -0.68 -2.54
CA GLU A 60 7.88 -1.98 -3.18
C GLU A 60 6.39 -2.13 -3.50
N LEU A 61 5.53 -1.80 -2.54
CA LEU A 61 4.09 -1.82 -2.75
C LEU A 61 3.65 -0.81 -3.79
N GLN A 62 4.18 0.41 -3.70
CA GLN A 62 3.85 1.48 -4.62
C GLN A 62 4.15 1.09 -6.07
N ALA A 63 5.30 0.47 -6.29
CA ALA A 63 5.68 0.04 -7.63
C ALA A 63 4.67 -0.94 -8.22
N GLU A 64 4.18 -1.89 -7.42
CA GLU A 64 3.19 -2.84 -7.89
C GLU A 64 1.85 -2.16 -8.16
N ALA A 65 1.44 -1.23 -7.30
CA ALA A 65 0.20 -0.50 -7.51
C ALA A 65 0.25 0.36 -8.77
N ILE A 66 1.36 1.03 -9.01
CA ILE A 66 1.54 1.86 -10.20
C ILE A 66 1.50 1.01 -11.47
N LYS A 67 2.11 -0.17 -11.45
CA LYS A 67 2.04 -1.09 -12.59
C LYS A 67 0.60 -1.47 -12.90
N LYS A 68 -0.22 -1.58 -11.88
CA LYS A 68 -1.59 -2.01 -12.06
C LYS A 68 -2.49 -0.89 -12.54
N ASP A 69 -2.43 0.25 -11.90
CA ASP A 69 -3.28 1.39 -12.24
C ASP A 69 -2.61 2.69 -11.78
N LYS A 70 -1.77 3.24 -12.64
CA LYS A 70 -0.99 4.43 -12.32
C LYS A 70 -1.87 5.62 -11.93
N VAL A 71 -2.87 5.92 -12.75
CA VAL A 71 -3.74 7.07 -12.51
C VAL A 71 -4.58 6.86 -11.26
N GLY A 72 -5.15 5.67 -11.12
CA GLY A 72 -5.94 5.33 -9.93
C GLY A 72 -5.13 5.43 -8.66
N TYR A 73 -3.87 5.01 -8.69
CA TYR A 73 -3.00 5.11 -7.53
C TYR A 73 -2.77 6.56 -7.12
N VAL A 74 -2.45 7.42 -8.07
CA VAL A 74 -2.21 8.84 -7.78
C VAL A 74 -3.46 9.48 -7.18
N ILE A 75 -4.61 9.25 -7.79
CA ILE A 75 -5.87 9.78 -7.28
C ILE A 75 -6.16 9.27 -5.87
N CYS A 76 -5.97 7.99 -5.64
CA CYS A 76 -6.22 7.37 -4.34
C CYS A 76 -5.32 7.97 -3.27
N LEU A 77 -4.04 8.13 -3.57
CA LEU A 77 -3.10 8.70 -2.61
C LEU A 77 -3.45 10.15 -2.29
N LEU A 78 -3.79 10.95 -3.29
CA LEU A 78 -4.17 12.34 -3.07
C LEU A 78 -5.44 12.44 -2.21
N LYS A 79 -6.41 11.57 -2.43
CA LYS A 79 -7.61 11.55 -1.60
C LYS A 79 -7.27 11.27 -0.14
N LEU A 80 -6.36 10.36 0.09
CA LEU A 80 -5.94 10.04 1.46
C LEU A 80 -5.19 11.20 2.11
N MET A 81 -4.41 11.95 1.33
CA MET A 81 -3.63 13.07 1.87
C MET A 81 -4.46 14.30 2.14
N TRP A 82 -5.40 14.61 1.25
CA TRP A 82 -6.15 15.86 1.30
C TRP A 82 -7.56 15.71 1.83
N TRP A 83 -8.05 14.48 1.97
CA TRP A 83 -9.40 14.20 2.45
C TRP A 83 -10.48 14.83 1.57
N VAL A 84 -10.23 14.95 0.26
CA VAL A 84 -11.17 15.52 -0.68
C VAL A 84 -11.42 14.52 -1.80
N ASP A 85 -12.59 14.66 -2.45
CA ASP A 85 -12.90 13.87 -3.62
C ASP A 85 -12.20 14.48 -4.83
N ILE A 86 -11.49 13.64 -5.55
CA ILE A 86 -10.76 14.04 -6.74
C ILE A 86 -11.35 13.27 -7.91
N GLU A 87 -11.71 13.99 -8.95
CA GLU A 87 -12.28 13.38 -10.13
C GLU A 87 -11.21 12.84 -11.07
N GLU A 88 -11.61 11.92 -11.93
CA GLU A 88 -10.66 11.25 -12.81
C GLU A 88 -9.95 12.19 -13.77
N ASP A 89 -10.58 13.31 -14.11
CA ASP A 89 -9.97 14.29 -15.00
C ASP A 89 -9.09 15.31 -14.26
N PHE A 90 -8.86 15.09 -12.98
CA PHE A 90 -7.98 15.94 -12.19
C PHE A 90 -6.60 16.03 -12.83
N ARG A 91 -6.08 17.23 -12.90
CA ARG A 91 -4.73 17.45 -13.41
C ARG A 91 -3.80 17.79 -12.25
N LEU A 92 -2.71 17.06 -12.20
CA LEU A 92 -1.73 17.23 -11.14
C LEU A 92 -0.99 18.54 -11.34
N THR A 93 -0.96 19.37 -10.30
CA THR A 93 -0.17 20.59 -10.29
C THR A 93 1.23 20.29 -9.76
N LEU A 94 2.15 21.25 -9.90
CA LEU A 94 3.47 21.10 -9.31
C LEU A 94 3.42 20.99 -7.79
N GLU A 95 2.50 21.72 -7.17
CA GLU A 95 2.28 21.63 -5.71
C GLU A 95 1.79 20.24 -5.33
N GLY A 96 0.83 19.70 -6.07
CA GLY A 96 0.34 18.36 -5.83
C GLY A 96 1.43 17.30 -6.00
N ALA A 97 2.29 17.47 -7.00
CA ALA A 97 3.43 16.56 -7.19
C ALA A 97 4.37 16.61 -6.00
N ALA A 98 4.65 17.82 -5.47
CA ALA A 98 5.49 17.96 -4.30
C ALA A 98 4.86 17.28 -3.08
N ASP A 99 3.54 17.41 -2.92
CA ASP A 99 2.84 16.74 -1.82
C ASP A 99 2.96 15.22 -1.94
N LEU A 100 2.84 14.68 -3.14
CA LEU A 100 3.01 13.24 -3.35
C LEU A 100 4.38 12.75 -2.90
N LEU A 101 5.41 13.56 -3.12
CA LEU A 101 6.77 13.19 -2.71
C LEU A 101 6.92 13.18 -1.19
N LYS A 102 6.05 13.87 -0.47
CA LYS A 102 6.08 13.93 0.99
C LYS A 102 5.18 12.89 1.66
N ALA A 103 4.46 12.10 0.88
CA ALA A 103 3.54 11.12 1.45
C ALA A 103 4.27 10.18 2.39
N ASP A 104 3.69 9.94 3.57
CA ASP A 104 4.32 9.06 4.54
C ASP A 104 4.10 7.58 4.16
N PRO A 105 4.91 6.67 4.70
CA PRO A 105 4.83 5.26 4.33
C PRO A 105 3.45 4.65 4.60
N LYS A 106 2.76 5.10 5.63
CA LYS A 106 1.45 4.56 5.97
C LYS A 106 0.43 4.89 4.89
N LYS A 107 0.43 6.13 4.39
CA LYS A 107 -0.49 6.53 3.32
C LYS A 107 -0.15 5.83 2.02
N ILE A 108 1.14 5.72 1.71
CA ILE A 108 1.60 4.99 0.52
C ILE A 108 1.10 3.54 0.57
N THR A 109 1.26 2.90 1.73
CA THR A 109 0.82 1.52 1.91
C THR A 109 -0.68 1.40 1.73
N LYS A 110 -1.45 2.29 2.35
CA LYS A 110 -2.91 2.24 2.27
C LYS A 110 -3.40 2.45 0.84
N ALA A 111 -2.86 3.45 0.14
CA ALA A 111 -3.22 3.70 -1.26
C ALA A 111 -2.86 2.51 -2.14
N SER A 112 -1.68 1.95 -1.94
CA SER A 112 -1.23 0.80 -2.72
C SER A 112 -2.14 -0.41 -2.52
N VAL A 113 -2.50 -0.70 -1.28
CA VAL A 113 -3.39 -1.83 -0.99
C VAL A 113 -4.77 -1.62 -1.61
N LEU A 114 -5.30 -0.39 -1.55
CA LEU A 114 -6.59 -0.10 -2.17
C LEU A 114 -6.58 -0.39 -3.68
N ILE A 115 -5.51 -0.01 -4.36
CA ILE A 115 -5.39 -0.25 -5.81
C ILE A 115 -5.18 -1.72 -6.10
N LEU A 116 -4.29 -2.38 -5.38
CA LEU A 116 -4.00 -3.80 -5.60
C LEU A 116 -5.22 -4.67 -5.29
N ASN A 117 -5.98 -4.29 -4.29
CA ASN A 117 -7.20 -5.01 -3.93
C ASN A 117 -8.23 -4.98 -5.06
N LYS A 118 -8.40 -3.83 -5.71
CA LYS A 118 -9.31 -3.71 -6.85
C LYS A 118 -8.93 -4.63 -7.98
N GLY A 119 -7.62 -4.72 -8.23
CA GLY A 119 -7.13 -5.53 -9.32
C GLY A 119 -7.36 -7.01 -9.15
N GLY A 120 -7.55 -7.46 -7.92
CA GLY A 120 -7.86 -8.85 -7.66
C GLY A 120 -9.24 -9.27 -8.08
N ARG A 121 -10.06 -8.34 -8.53
CA ARG A 121 -11.44 -8.64 -8.85
C ARG A 121 -11.69 -8.70 -10.35
N GLY A 122 -11.93 -9.89 -10.84
CA GLY A 122 -12.48 -10.07 -12.16
C GLY A 122 -11.66 -9.55 -13.31
N LYS A 123 -10.43 -9.53 -13.15
CA LYS A 123 -9.59 -9.14 -14.27
C LYS A 123 -9.36 -10.30 -15.17
#